data_88f8ea6bd4a2e20ec9e69e1ba79f57f2
#
_entry.id   88f8ea6bd4a2e20ec9e69e1ba79f57f2
#
_cell.length_a   1.000
_cell.length_b   1.000
_cell.length_c   1.000
_cell.angle_alpha   90.00
_cell.angle_beta   90.00
_cell.angle_gamma   90.00
#
_symmetry.space_group_name_H-M   'P 1'
#
loop_
_entity.id
_entity.type
_entity.pdbx_description
1 polymer ?
#
loop_
_entity_poly.entity_id
_entity_poly.type
_entity_poly.pdbx_seq_one_letter_code
_entity_poly.pdbx_strand_id
1 'polypeptide(L)'
;LMWEQLNRIIKPNGAIVLFGSEPFSSHLRMSNISMYKYDWIWHKNKSGNVFLYKISPMKRTENIMVFLNGVLTPQNEPNITFNHNAKKSDKLMKTVMKNEGVQNNGKRKDDSYKKYYGNTGYEDNVLRYDVDKNRIHPTQKPIELLKHLVKMYTNENETVLDFTMGSGTT
;
A
#
# COMPACT_ATOMS: atom_id res chain seq x y z
N LEU A 1 -7.14 -9.24 -21.77
CA LEU A 1 -7.76 -10.49 -21.27
C LEU A 1 -7.71 -10.60 -19.73
N MET A 2 -6.52 -10.48 -19.07
CA MET A 2 -6.42 -10.55 -17.61
C MET A 2 -7.27 -9.46 -16.91
N TRP A 3 -7.05 -8.20 -17.24
CA TRP A 3 -7.78 -7.07 -16.66
C TRP A 3 -9.28 -7.12 -16.88
N GLU A 4 -9.71 -7.57 -18.06
CA GLU A 4 -11.13 -7.77 -18.39
C GLU A 4 -11.81 -8.74 -17.41
N GLN A 5 -11.15 -9.87 -17.11
CA GLN A 5 -11.70 -10.84 -16.18
C GLN A 5 -11.64 -10.34 -14.74
N LEU A 6 -10.54 -9.69 -14.32
CA LEU A 6 -10.44 -9.10 -12.99
C LEU A 6 -11.50 -8.02 -12.76
N ASN A 7 -11.72 -7.14 -13.76
CA ASN A 7 -12.75 -6.10 -13.66
C ASN A 7 -14.18 -6.67 -13.61
N ARG A 8 -14.41 -7.83 -14.23
CA ARG A 8 -15.71 -8.50 -14.20
C ARG A 8 -16.07 -9.06 -12.84
N ILE A 9 -15.08 -9.50 -12.07
CA ILE A 9 -15.29 -10.22 -10.81
C ILE A 9 -15.04 -9.38 -9.56
N ILE A 10 -14.23 -8.30 -9.67
CA ILE A 10 -13.90 -7.47 -8.52
C ILE A 10 -15.11 -6.67 -8.05
N LYS A 11 -15.33 -6.62 -6.73
CA LYS A 11 -16.35 -5.74 -6.14
C LYS A 11 -15.97 -4.27 -6.30
N PRO A 12 -16.94 -3.33 -6.30
CA PRO A 12 -16.64 -1.89 -6.39
C PRO A 12 -15.66 -1.38 -5.34
N ASN A 13 -15.67 -1.95 -4.13
CA ASN A 13 -14.78 -1.63 -3.02
C ASN A 13 -13.57 -2.57 -2.89
N GLY A 14 -13.42 -3.52 -3.81
CA GLY A 14 -12.36 -4.52 -3.77
C GLY A 14 -11.03 -4.00 -4.28
N ALA A 15 -9.94 -4.62 -3.83
CA ALA A 15 -8.57 -4.34 -4.26
C ALA A 15 -8.00 -5.49 -5.09
N ILE A 16 -7.24 -5.14 -6.13
CA ILE A 16 -6.39 -6.08 -6.87
C ILE A 16 -4.95 -5.79 -6.44
N VAL A 17 -4.31 -6.78 -5.82
CA VAL A 17 -2.96 -6.65 -5.23
C VAL A 17 -2.04 -7.64 -5.91
N LEU A 18 -1.04 -7.14 -6.64
CA LEU A 18 -0.16 -7.96 -7.48
C LEU A 18 1.31 -7.75 -7.11
N PHE A 19 2.04 -8.86 -6.98
CA PHE A 19 3.48 -8.84 -6.73
C PHE A 19 4.26 -8.72 -8.03
N GLY A 20 5.38 -8.01 -7.99
CA GLY A 20 6.26 -7.89 -9.13
C GLY A 20 7.62 -7.31 -8.81
N SER A 21 8.50 -7.40 -9.78
CA SER A 21 9.84 -6.82 -9.74
C SER A 21 10.14 -6.15 -11.07
N GLU A 22 10.95 -5.09 -11.05
CA GLU A 22 11.36 -4.43 -12.29
C GLU A 22 12.12 -5.36 -13.24
N PRO A 23 11.92 -5.27 -14.57
CA PRO A 23 11.07 -4.29 -15.29
C PRO A 23 9.57 -4.67 -15.38
N PHE A 24 9.20 -5.88 -14.97
CA PHE A 24 7.81 -6.37 -15.06
C PHE A 24 6.81 -5.48 -14.28
N SER A 25 7.20 -4.97 -13.10
CA SER A 25 6.35 -4.08 -12.33
C SER A 25 5.94 -2.81 -13.10
N SER A 26 6.88 -2.23 -13.86
CA SER A 26 6.61 -1.05 -14.70
C SER A 26 5.61 -1.38 -15.80
N HIS A 27 5.76 -2.49 -16.50
CA HIS A 27 4.82 -2.94 -17.51
C HIS A 27 3.43 -3.19 -16.92
N LEU A 28 3.37 -3.81 -15.74
CA LEU A 28 2.10 -4.12 -15.09
C LEU A 28 1.36 -2.85 -14.64
N ARG A 29 2.05 -1.84 -14.08
CA ARG A 29 1.45 -0.55 -13.76
C ARG A 29 0.88 0.14 -15.00
N MET A 30 1.67 0.18 -16.07
CA MET A 30 1.26 0.82 -17.32
C MET A 30 0.12 0.09 -18.03
N SER A 31 0.00 -1.22 -17.85
CA SER A 31 -1.07 -2.02 -18.46
C SER A 31 -2.47 -1.68 -17.94
N ASN A 32 -2.57 -1.03 -16.75
CA ASN A 32 -3.84 -0.51 -16.21
C ASN A 32 -3.60 0.71 -15.32
N ILE A 33 -3.06 1.77 -15.88
CA ILE A 33 -2.69 3.00 -15.16
C ILE A 33 -3.90 3.68 -14.51
N SER A 34 -5.09 3.54 -15.07
CA SER A 34 -6.31 4.13 -14.53
C SER A 34 -6.71 3.55 -13.17
N MET A 35 -6.50 2.26 -12.98
CA MET A 35 -6.76 1.58 -11.71
C MET A 35 -5.57 1.59 -10.76
N TYR A 36 -4.34 1.74 -11.26
CA TYR A 36 -3.15 1.79 -10.41
C TYR A 36 -3.22 2.97 -9.44
N LYS A 37 -2.90 2.73 -8.16
CA LYS A 37 -2.95 3.75 -7.10
C LYS A 37 -1.61 3.97 -6.42
N TYR A 38 -1.00 2.91 -5.91
CA TYR A 38 0.27 2.97 -5.17
C TYR A 38 0.91 1.60 -5.08
N ASP A 39 2.16 1.59 -4.59
CA ASP A 39 2.90 0.38 -4.25
C ASP A 39 3.15 0.30 -2.76
N TRP A 40 3.09 -0.92 -2.24
CA TRP A 40 3.88 -1.31 -1.09
C TRP A 40 5.21 -1.87 -1.54
N ILE A 41 6.24 -1.66 -0.75
CA ILE A 41 7.57 -2.21 -0.98
C ILE A 41 7.83 -3.29 0.05
N TRP A 42 7.81 -4.54 -0.36
CA TRP A 42 8.25 -5.61 0.53
C TRP A 42 9.77 -5.63 0.64
N HIS A 43 10.29 -5.33 1.84
CA HIS A 43 11.71 -5.43 2.16
C HIS A 43 11.99 -6.79 2.81
N LYS A 44 12.88 -7.56 2.18
CA LYS A 44 13.26 -8.93 2.54
C LYS A 44 14.52 -8.95 3.39
N ASN A 45 14.66 -9.95 4.24
CA ASN A 45 15.91 -10.23 4.96
C ASN A 45 16.99 -10.89 4.07
N LYS A 46 16.60 -11.45 2.90
CA LYS A 46 17.50 -12.10 1.95
C LYS A 46 17.50 -11.40 0.59
N SER A 47 18.66 -11.38 -0.05
CA SER A 47 18.81 -10.85 -1.41
C SER A 47 18.53 -11.92 -2.46
N GLY A 48 17.88 -11.53 -3.57
CA GLY A 48 17.58 -12.44 -4.68
C GLY A 48 18.69 -12.56 -5.74
N ASN A 49 19.67 -11.63 -5.76
CA ASN A 49 20.66 -11.53 -6.83
C ASN A 49 22.12 -11.55 -6.30
N VAL A 50 22.41 -12.43 -5.36
CA VAL A 50 23.71 -12.47 -4.67
C VAL A 50 24.89 -12.62 -5.64
N PHE A 51 24.72 -13.37 -6.73
CA PHE A 51 25.79 -13.58 -7.73
C PHE A 51 26.15 -12.30 -8.52
N LEU A 52 25.29 -11.30 -8.51
CA LEU A 52 25.49 -10.04 -9.22
C LEU A 52 26.13 -8.93 -8.37
N TYR A 53 26.59 -9.23 -7.16
CA TYR A 53 27.06 -8.23 -6.18
C TYR A 53 28.22 -7.35 -6.69
N LYS A 54 29.01 -7.82 -7.66
CA LYS A 54 30.13 -7.07 -8.26
C LYS A 54 29.71 -6.04 -9.30
N ILE A 55 28.51 -6.17 -9.86
CA ILE A 55 28.05 -5.37 -11.02
C ILE A 55 26.71 -4.67 -10.77
N SER A 56 26.00 -5.02 -9.71
CA SER A 56 24.73 -4.39 -9.34
C SER A 56 24.48 -4.45 -7.84
N PRO A 57 23.71 -3.50 -7.29
CA PRO A 57 23.25 -3.58 -5.90
C PRO A 57 22.47 -4.85 -5.61
N MET A 58 22.60 -5.37 -4.39
CA MET A 58 21.85 -6.55 -3.96
C MET A 58 20.37 -6.19 -3.78
N LYS A 59 19.49 -6.86 -4.53
CA LYS A 59 18.05 -6.62 -4.51
C LYS A 59 17.39 -7.29 -3.32
N ARG A 60 16.89 -6.46 -2.39
CA ARG A 60 16.14 -6.90 -1.20
C ARG A 60 14.68 -6.47 -1.20
N THR A 61 14.21 -5.88 -2.29
CA THR A 61 12.84 -5.37 -2.38
C THR A 61 12.05 -6.06 -3.49
N GLU A 62 10.74 -6.13 -3.29
CA GLU A 62 9.76 -6.53 -4.28
C GLU A 62 8.58 -5.56 -4.22
N ASN A 63 8.03 -5.19 -5.37
CA ASN A 63 6.88 -4.30 -5.44
C ASN A 63 5.59 -5.09 -5.23
N ILE A 64 4.66 -4.49 -4.50
CA ILE A 64 3.29 -4.98 -4.34
C ILE A 64 2.39 -3.86 -4.83
N MET A 65 1.92 -4.00 -6.07
CA MET A 65 1.14 -2.98 -6.76
C MET A 65 -0.33 -3.10 -6.41
N VAL A 66 -0.96 -1.97 -6.06
CA VAL A 66 -2.37 -1.91 -5.67
C VAL A 66 -3.17 -1.19 -6.74
N PHE A 67 -4.20 -1.87 -7.21
CA PHE A 67 -5.15 -1.36 -8.20
C PHE A 67 -6.55 -1.35 -7.57
N LEU A 68 -7.22 -0.22 -7.68
CA LEU A 68 -8.54 0.02 -7.08
C LEU A 68 -9.44 0.75 -8.09
N ASN A 69 -10.72 0.49 -8.04
CA ASN A 69 -11.71 1.32 -8.73
C ASN A 69 -11.86 2.68 -8.00
N GLY A 70 -12.14 3.74 -8.76
CA GLY A 70 -12.37 5.07 -8.20
C GLY A 70 -11.12 5.90 -7.95
N VAL A 71 -11.28 7.02 -7.28
CA VAL A 71 -10.24 8.02 -7.02
C VAL A 71 -9.98 8.11 -5.53
N LEU A 72 -8.71 8.08 -5.14
CA LEU A 72 -8.31 8.31 -3.75
C LEU A 72 -8.25 9.81 -3.49
N THR A 73 -9.27 10.36 -2.83
CA THR A 73 -9.30 11.76 -2.40
C THR A 73 -9.66 11.86 -0.92
N PRO A 74 -9.09 12.81 -0.17
CA PRO A 74 -9.43 13.00 1.24
C PRO A 74 -10.89 13.45 1.47
N GLN A 75 -11.54 14.04 0.45
CA GLN A 75 -12.91 14.56 0.54
C GLN A 75 -13.98 13.50 0.31
N ASN A 76 -13.66 12.47 -0.43
CA ASN A 76 -14.55 11.35 -0.65
C ASN A 76 -14.05 10.23 0.23
N GLU A 77 -14.83 9.82 1.23
CA GLU A 77 -14.55 8.53 1.88
C GLU A 77 -14.51 7.48 0.77
N PRO A 78 -13.31 6.91 0.50
CA PRO A 78 -13.21 5.97 -0.60
C PRO A 78 -14.12 4.80 -0.25
N ASN A 79 -14.99 4.43 -1.16
CA ASN A 79 -15.77 3.20 -1.03
C ASN A 79 -14.86 1.98 -1.26
N ILE A 80 -13.76 1.96 -0.52
CA ILE A 80 -12.67 1.00 -0.63
C ILE A 80 -12.43 0.42 0.76
N THR A 81 -12.33 -0.89 0.84
CA THR A 81 -11.90 -1.55 2.07
C THR A 81 -10.40 -1.29 2.28
N PHE A 82 -10.06 -0.50 3.30
CA PHE A 82 -8.69 -0.26 3.74
C PHE A 82 -8.63 -0.21 5.26
N ASN A 83 -8.27 -1.33 5.87
CA ASN A 83 -8.24 -1.52 7.31
C ASN A 83 -6.87 -1.14 7.89
N HIS A 84 -6.65 0.16 8.11
CA HIS A 84 -5.37 0.66 8.65
C HIS A 84 -5.22 0.39 10.15
N ASN A 85 -3.98 0.26 10.61
CA ASN A 85 -3.66 0.04 12.03
C ASN A 85 -3.48 1.33 12.85
N ALA A 86 -3.80 2.50 12.27
CA ALA A 86 -3.64 3.77 12.96
C ALA A 86 -4.54 3.84 14.20
N LYS A 87 -3.96 4.27 15.33
CA LYS A 87 -4.65 4.46 16.60
C LYS A 87 -4.83 5.94 16.88
N LYS A 88 -5.91 6.29 17.59
CA LYS A 88 -6.07 7.66 18.09
C LYS A 88 -4.88 8.00 18.99
N SER A 89 -4.30 9.17 18.76
CA SER A 89 -3.21 9.68 19.60
C SER A 89 -3.77 10.41 20.81
N ASP A 90 -3.21 10.15 21.98
CA ASP A 90 -3.48 10.95 23.18
C ASP A 90 -2.72 12.29 23.17
N LYS A 91 -1.82 12.48 22.19
CA LYS A 91 -1.07 13.72 22.02
C LYS A 91 -1.88 14.74 21.23
N LEU A 92 -2.02 15.91 21.81
CA LEU A 92 -2.63 17.06 21.16
C LEU A 92 -1.72 17.57 20.03
N MET A 93 -2.20 17.50 18.80
CA MET A 93 -1.53 18.08 17.66
C MET A 93 -2.00 19.51 17.41
N LYS A 94 -1.09 20.38 16.98
CA LYS A 94 -1.40 21.77 16.60
C LYS A 94 -1.14 21.93 15.12
N THR A 95 -2.14 22.34 14.37
CA THR A 95 -1.98 22.73 12.97
C THR A 95 -2.07 24.24 12.84
N VAL A 96 -1.08 24.85 12.19
CA VAL A 96 -1.14 26.24 11.79
C VAL A 96 -2.06 26.33 10.58
N MET A 97 -3.20 26.98 10.73
CA MET A 97 -4.00 27.38 9.57
C MET A 97 -3.33 28.59 8.93
N LYS A 98 -2.75 28.44 7.75
CA LYS A 98 -2.42 29.59 6.90
C LYS A 98 -3.75 30.21 6.44
N ASN A 99 -4.13 31.31 7.06
CA ASN A 99 -5.16 32.15 6.46
C ASN A 99 -4.52 32.79 5.22
N GLU A 100 -4.90 32.36 4.03
CA GLU A 100 -4.65 33.08 2.78
C GLU A 100 -5.52 34.35 2.76
N GLY A 101 -5.03 35.37 3.42
CA GLY A 101 -5.63 36.70 3.44
C GLY A 101 -4.57 37.70 3.78
N VAL A 102 -3.84 38.18 2.75
CA VAL A 102 -2.98 39.37 2.87
C VAL A 102 -3.87 40.57 3.10
N GLN A 103 -4.07 40.98 4.34
CA GLN A 103 -4.52 42.32 4.64
C GLN A 103 -3.29 43.22 4.79
N ASN A 104 -3.20 44.22 3.89
CA ASN A 104 -2.29 45.35 3.94
C ASN A 104 -2.44 46.11 5.27
N ASN A 105 -1.73 45.74 6.30
CA ASN A 105 -1.34 46.58 7.45
C ASN A 105 -0.64 45.73 8.53
N GLY A 106 0.53 45.23 8.26
CA GLY A 106 1.64 45.00 9.19
C GLY A 106 1.44 44.33 10.57
N LYS A 107 0.24 43.97 10.98
CA LYS A 107 -0.02 43.24 12.23
C LYS A 107 -0.49 41.82 11.91
N ARG A 108 0.36 40.85 12.14
CA ARG A 108 -0.05 39.44 12.17
C ARG A 108 -1.15 39.28 13.23
N LYS A 109 -2.38 39.04 12.79
CA LYS A 109 -3.44 38.54 13.68
C LYS A 109 -3.00 37.16 14.19
N ASP A 110 -3.22 36.97 15.49
CA ASP A 110 -3.00 35.78 16.25
C ASP A 110 -3.22 34.52 15.42
N ASP A 111 -2.16 33.67 15.31
CA ASP A 111 -2.22 32.41 14.60
C ASP A 111 -3.26 31.53 15.28
N SER A 112 -4.45 31.41 14.68
CA SER A 112 -5.48 30.55 15.19
C SER A 112 -5.10 29.09 14.95
N TYR A 113 -4.56 28.45 15.97
CA TYR A 113 -4.28 27.03 15.95
C TYR A 113 -5.55 26.23 16.20
N LYS A 114 -5.93 25.36 15.29
CA LYS A 114 -6.86 24.29 15.62
C LYS A 114 -6.11 23.19 16.34
N LYS A 115 -6.52 22.90 17.56
CA LYS A 115 -6.06 21.76 18.33
C LYS A 115 -6.92 20.54 17.93
N TYR A 116 -6.29 19.41 17.59
CA TYR A 116 -6.98 18.18 17.34
C TYR A 116 -6.17 16.99 17.86
N TYR A 117 -6.85 15.92 18.22
CA TYR A 117 -6.21 14.65 18.49
C TYR A 117 -6.03 13.92 17.14
N GLY A 118 -4.80 13.75 16.72
CA GLY A 118 -4.47 13.04 15.51
C GLY A 118 -4.48 11.52 15.72
N ASN A 119 -4.27 10.79 14.65
CA ASN A 119 -3.95 9.37 14.73
C ASN A 119 -2.43 9.16 14.69
N THR A 120 -1.95 8.10 15.30
CA THR A 120 -0.55 7.67 15.28
C THR A 120 -0.45 6.22 14.83
N GLY A 121 0.75 5.78 14.49
CA GLY A 121 0.97 4.41 14.06
C GLY A 121 0.48 4.14 12.64
N TYR A 122 0.43 5.18 11.80
CA TYR A 122 0.25 4.98 10.37
C TYR A 122 1.36 4.11 9.82
N GLU A 123 1.01 3.17 8.97
CA GLU A 123 1.99 2.37 8.27
C GLU A 123 2.63 3.19 7.15
N ASP A 124 3.94 3.10 7.03
CA ASP A 124 4.63 3.54 5.82
C ASP A 124 4.46 2.50 4.72
N ASN A 125 4.78 2.83 3.49
CA ASN A 125 4.62 1.90 2.38
C ASN A 125 5.74 0.83 2.29
N VAL A 126 6.55 0.65 3.33
CA VAL A 126 7.63 -0.35 3.39
C VAL A 126 7.29 -1.45 4.38
N LEU A 127 6.91 -2.62 3.86
CA LEU A 127 6.59 -3.80 4.64
C LEU A 127 7.84 -4.64 4.87
N ARG A 128 8.21 -4.88 6.13
CA ARG A 128 9.40 -5.66 6.53
C ARG A 128 8.97 -7.03 7.01
N TYR A 129 9.04 -8.00 6.10
CA TYR A 129 8.72 -9.40 6.39
C TYR A 129 9.85 -10.31 5.92
N ASP A 130 10.28 -11.17 6.79
CA ASP A 130 11.31 -12.18 6.48
C ASP A 130 10.75 -13.22 5.51
N VAL A 131 11.63 -13.71 4.66
CA VAL A 131 11.31 -14.85 3.81
C VAL A 131 11.22 -16.11 4.67
N ASP A 132 10.16 -16.90 4.52
CA ASP A 132 9.97 -18.14 5.28
C ASP A 132 11.17 -19.08 5.12
N LYS A 133 11.56 -19.72 6.23
CA LYS A 133 12.71 -20.63 6.25
C LYS A 133 12.44 -21.92 5.46
N ASN A 134 11.24 -22.47 5.62
CA ASN A 134 10.83 -23.77 5.05
C ASN A 134 9.93 -23.57 3.81
N ARG A 135 10.47 -22.88 2.80
CA ARG A 135 9.73 -22.66 1.55
C ARG A 135 9.69 -23.94 0.72
N ILE A 136 8.50 -24.27 0.22
CA ILE A 136 8.27 -25.35 -0.74
C ILE A 136 8.39 -24.90 -2.19
N HIS A 137 8.39 -23.56 -2.43
CA HIS A 137 8.53 -22.98 -3.76
C HIS A 137 9.45 -21.75 -3.72
N PRO A 138 10.32 -21.52 -4.73
CA PRO A 138 11.27 -20.39 -4.75
C PRO A 138 10.61 -19.01 -4.67
N THR A 139 9.42 -18.85 -5.25
CA THR A 139 8.67 -17.58 -5.28
C THR A 139 7.59 -17.46 -4.19
N GLN A 140 7.53 -18.42 -3.26
CA GLN A 140 6.57 -18.40 -2.16
C GLN A 140 6.70 -17.13 -1.35
N LYS A 141 5.55 -16.50 -1.07
CA LYS A 141 5.45 -15.30 -0.23
C LYS A 141 5.32 -15.72 1.25
N PRO A 142 5.84 -14.91 2.19
CA PRO A 142 5.67 -15.17 3.61
C PRO A 142 4.19 -15.14 4.02
N ILE A 143 3.77 -16.09 4.83
CA ILE A 143 2.39 -16.18 5.34
C ILE A 143 1.98 -14.89 6.04
N GLU A 144 2.85 -14.34 6.88
CA GLU A 144 2.54 -13.12 7.64
C GLU A 144 2.39 -11.88 6.75
N LEU A 145 3.12 -11.80 5.62
CA LEU A 145 2.92 -10.75 4.63
C LEU A 145 1.56 -10.88 3.94
N LEU A 146 1.18 -12.10 3.55
CA LEU A 146 -0.13 -12.34 2.92
C LEU A 146 -1.28 -12.07 3.87
N LYS A 147 -1.18 -12.51 5.12
CA LYS A 147 -2.16 -12.19 6.18
C LYS A 147 -2.32 -10.68 6.38
N HIS A 148 -1.21 -9.94 6.37
CA HIS A 148 -1.24 -8.48 6.48
C HIS A 148 -2.04 -7.87 5.33
N LEU A 149 -1.72 -8.23 4.08
CA LEU A 149 -2.41 -7.71 2.90
C LEU A 149 -3.89 -8.10 2.86
N VAL A 150 -4.22 -9.35 3.17
CA VAL A 150 -5.62 -9.80 3.24
C VAL A 150 -6.39 -8.98 4.28
N LYS A 151 -5.89 -8.84 5.51
CA LYS A 151 -6.54 -8.03 6.55
C LYS A 151 -6.68 -6.56 6.18
N MET A 152 -5.72 -6.01 5.44
CA MET A 152 -5.73 -4.63 5.00
C MET A 152 -6.85 -4.35 3.99
N TYR A 153 -7.08 -5.27 3.04
CA TYR A 153 -7.97 -5.04 1.89
C TYR A 153 -9.27 -5.83 1.92
N THR A 154 -9.53 -6.59 2.98
CA THR A 154 -10.77 -7.37 3.13
C THR A 154 -11.33 -7.26 4.54
N ASN A 155 -12.65 -7.39 4.64
CA ASN A 155 -13.35 -7.58 5.91
C ASN A 155 -13.56 -9.07 6.16
N GLU A 156 -13.96 -9.42 7.38
CA GLU A 156 -14.29 -10.79 7.73
C GLU A 156 -15.43 -11.33 6.84
N ASN A 157 -15.30 -12.58 6.40
CA ASN A 157 -16.21 -13.27 5.48
C ASN A 157 -16.23 -12.74 4.04
N GLU A 158 -15.31 -11.86 3.65
CA GLU A 158 -15.14 -11.50 2.24
C GLU A 158 -14.31 -12.55 1.49
N THR A 159 -14.55 -12.65 0.18
CA THR A 159 -13.86 -13.63 -0.67
C THR A 159 -12.53 -13.06 -1.16
N VAL A 160 -11.46 -13.85 -1.03
CA VAL A 160 -10.14 -13.58 -1.63
C VAL A 160 -9.91 -14.56 -2.76
N LEU A 161 -9.51 -14.06 -3.93
CA LEU A 161 -9.12 -14.86 -5.08
C LEU A 161 -7.62 -14.75 -5.32
N ASP A 162 -6.91 -15.88 -5.28
CA ASP A 162 -5.54 -15.98 -5.79
C ASP A 162 -5.53 -16.84 -7.04
N PHE A 163 -5.52 -16.20 -8.21
CA PHE A 163 -5.49 -16.88 -9.51
C PHE A 163 -4.07 -17.32 -9.93
N THR A 164 -3.06 -17.00 -9.13
CA THR A 164 -1.65 -17.38 -9.34
C THR A 164 -1.06 -18.07 -8.11
N MET A 165 -1.88 -18.77 -7.39
CA MET A 165 -1.64 -19.27 -6.02
C MET A 165 -0.31 -20.02 -5.83
N GLY A 166 0.29 -20.54 -6.87
CA GLY A 166 1.57 -21.24 -6.81
C GLY A 166 1.59 -22.37 -5.78
N SER A 167 2.18 -22.11 -4.59
CA SER A 167 2.23 -23.06 -3.48
C SER A 167 0.96 -23.12 -2.62
N GLY A 168 -0.06 -22.33 -2.94
CA GLY A 168 -1.28 -22.26 -2.14
C GLY A 168 -1.09 -21.65 -0.74
N THR A 169 -0.26 -20.63 -0.63
CA THR A 169 0.07 -19.97 0.65
C THR A 169 -1.00 -18.95 1.06
N THR A 170 -1.78 -18.47 0.11
CA THR A 170 -2.86 -17.47 0.31
C THR A 170 -4.06 -18.05 1.03
#